data_3756e6f3e59db2f9cc508d1d0a33c044
#
_entry.id   3756e6f3e59db2f9cc508d1d0a33c044
#
_cell.length_a   1.000
_cell.length_b   1.000
_cell.length_c   1.000
_cell.angle_alpha   90.00
_cell.angle_beta   90.00
_cell.angle_gamma   90.00
#
_symmetry.space_group_name_H-M   'P 1'
#
loop_
_entity.id
_entity.type
_entity.pdbx_description
1 polymer ?
#
loop_
_entity_poly.entity_id
_entity_poly.type
_entity_poly.pdbx_seq_one_letter_code
_entity_poly.pdbx_strand_id
1 'polypeptide(L)'
;MDNQNVLKSSQEQAVASWINYLNQIRINRLIESLSIENQNWENATTTIKETLNTISKDIVNNGKGRGGQFGMHGFIAEVAECGIGNARSQIEGSAPVYKWINDNGPEDLSRGAVLIQQKFVQSGNHLSLQAIQQHLQTYPDFLKNGGVYQIPADHYEKIQWLLSISEKEANKMPTETGDFSLKQWKEVHALFDKGLLPKEAIEPSKLDYKSVQKNSYEQ
;
A
#
# COMPACT_ATOMS: atom_id res chain seq x y z
N MET A 1 -23.29 52.45 48.48
CA MET A 1 -22.50 51.43 47.80
C MET A 1 -21.34 52.10 47.11
N ASP A 2 -20.16 51.69 47.43
CA ASP A 2 -18.92 52.33 46.98
C ASP A 2 -18.72 52.13 45.48
N ASN A 3 -18.57 53.18 44.69
CA ASN A 3 -18.41 53.17 43.25
C ASN A 3 -17.21 52.27 42.84
N GLN A 4 -16.21 52.10 43.66
CA GLN A 4 -15.07 51.25 43.43
C GLN A 4 -15.42 49.73 43.44
N ASN A 5 -16.35 49.34 44.30
CA ASN A 5 -16.83 47.93 44.35
C ASN A 5 -17.68 47.57 43.13
N VAL A 6 -18.46 48.49 42.60
CA VAL A 6 -19.24 48.28 41.38
C VAL A 6 -18.34 48.15 40.14
N LEU A 7 -17.33 49.01 40.03
CA LEU A 7 -16.34 48.98 38.96
C LEU A 7 -15.53 47.65 38.97
N LYS A 8 -15.09 47.21 40.13
CA LYS A 8 -14.35 45.97 40.31
C LYS A 8 -15.19 44.74 39.90
N SER A 9 -16.44 44.69 40.35
CA SER A 9 -17.38 43.63 40.00
C SER A 9 -17.65 43.57 38.49
N SER A 10 -17.81 44.73 37.81
CA SER A 10 -17.98 44.79 36.36
C SER A 10 -16.76 44.29 35.59
N GLN A 11 -15.54 44.59 36.06
CA GLN A 11 -14.31 44.12 35.46
C GLN A 11 -14.16 42.60 35.62
N GLU A 12 -14.46 42.04 36.81
CA GLU A 12 -14.42 40.61 37.07
C GLU A 12 -15.44 39.86 36.19
N GLN A 13 -16.65 40.39 36.01
CA GLN A 13 -17.66 39.82 35.11
C GLN A 13 -17.19 39.85 33.64
N ALA A 14 -16.56 40.93 33.17
CA ALA A 14 -16.04 41.04 31.83
C ALA A 14 -14.93 40.03 31.57
N VAL A 15 -14.01 39.85 32.53
CA VAL A 15 -12.94 38.85 32.45
C VAL A 15 -13.52 37.43 32.43
N ALA A 16 -14.48 37.13 33.30
CA ALA A 16 -15.13 35.80 33.32
C ALA A 16 -15.86 35.52 31.98
N SER A 17 -16.57 36.50 31.45
CA SER A 17 -17.23 36.36 30.14
C SER A 17 -16.24 36.13 29.02
N TRP A 18 -15.09 36.82 29.03
CA TRP A 18 -14.01 36.61 28.04
C TRP A 18 -13.39 35.22 28.13
N ILE A 19 -13.11 34.72 29.35
CA ILE A 19 -12.61 33.38 29.57
C ILE A 19 -13.61 32.34 29.07
N ASN A 20 -14.90 32.49 29.36
CA ASN A 20 -15.93 31.58 28.87
C ASN A 20 -16.02 31.57 27.35
N TYR A 21 -15.93 32.75 26.71
CA TYR A 21 -15.91 32.86 25.25
C TYR A 21 -14.70 32.11 24.63
N LEU A 22 -13.49 32.29 25.19
CA LEU A 22 -12.30 31.60 24.72
C LEU A 22 -12.40 30.07 24.89
N ASN A 23 -12.95 29.63 26.03
CA ASN A 23 -13.18 28.21 26.29
C ASN A 23 -14.19 27.64 25.30
N GLN A 24 -15.27 28.37 24.98
CA GLN A 24 -16.26 27.91 24.00
C GLN A 24 -15.65 27.76 22.60
N ILE A 25 -14.80 28.70 22.18
CA ILE A 25 -14.07 28.61 20.90
C ILE A 25 -13.17 27.34 20.88
N ARG A 26 -12.46 27.05 21.97
CA ARG A 26 -11.61 25.85 22.08
C ARG A 26 -12.41 24.56 22.00
N ILE A 27 -13.53 24.50 22.72
CA ILE A 27 -14.44 23.36 22.70
C ILE A 27 -14.99 23.14 21.28
N ASN A 28 -15.47 24.20 20.63
CA ASN A 28 -16.02 24.11 19.28
C ASN A 28 -14.98 23.58 18.27
N ARG A 29 -13.74 24.08 18.33
CA ARG A 29 -12.64 23.56 17.48
C ARG A 29 -12.33 22.10 17.75
N LEU A 30 -12.36 21.67 19.02
CA LEU A 30 -12.13 20.26 19.37
C LEU A 30 -13.25 19.38 18.82
N ILE A 31 -14.50 19.80 18.97
CA ILE A 31 -15.67 19.06 18.43
C ILE A 31 -15.56 18.94 16.90
N GLU A 32 -15.19 20.03 16.21
CA GLU A 32 -15.01 20.02 14.76
C GLU A 32 -13.90 19.05 14.34
N SER A 33 -12.73 19.10 15.00
CA SER A 33 -11.62 18.15 14.71
C SER A 33 -12.04 16.71 14.93
N LEU A 34 -12.70 16.39 16.03
CA LEU A 34 -13.19 15.04 16.31
C LEU A 34 -14.23 14.58 15.30
N SER A 35 -15.09 15.48 14.83
CA SER A 35 -16.07 15.14 13.78
C SER A 35 -15.41 14.80 12.46
N ILE A 36 -14.37 15.55 12.08
CA ILE A 36 -13.59 15.28 10.85
C ILE A 36 -12.86 13.93 10.97
N GLU A 37 -12.19 13.67 12.09
CA GLU A 37 -11.51 12.40 12.32
C GLU A 37 -12.49 11.23 12.28
N ASN A 38 -13.64 11.34 12.92
CA ASN A 38 -14.66 10.28 12.88
C ASN A 38 -15.13 10.02 11.45
N GLN A 39 -15.39 11.06 10.66
CA GLN A 39 -15.76 10.91 9.25
C GLN A 39 -14.68 10.22 8.43
N ASN A 40 -13.40 10.53 8.67
CA ASN A 40 -12.27 9.89 8.00
C ASN A 40 -12.23 8.39 8.31
N TRP A 41 -12.44 8.00 9.57
CA TRP A 41 -12.52 6.59 9.97
C TRP A 41 -13.73 5.86 9.38
N GLU A 42 -14.88 6.49 9.30
CA GLU A 42 -16.08 5.93 8.66
C GLU A 42 -15.83 5.67 7.16
N ASN A 43 -15.26 6.64 6.46
CA ASN A 43 -14.90 6.50 5.06
C ASN A 43 -13.90 5.35 4.83
N ALA A 44 -12.83 5.30 5.61
CA ALA A 44 -11.84 4.23 5.54
C ALA A 44 -12.45 2.84 5.82
N THR A 45 -13.31 2.75 6.83
CA THR A 45 -14.02 1.51 7.17
C THR A 45 -14.93 1.05 6.02
N THR A 46 -15.61 1.98 5.38
CA THR A 46 -16.45 1.70 4.21
C THR A 46 -15.61 1.17 3.05
N THR A 47 -14.48 1.82 2.76
CA THR A 47 -13.52 1.38 1.72
C THR A 47 -13.02 -0.04 1.98
N ILE A 48 -12.67 -0.39 3.21
CA ILE A 48 -12.24 -1.76 3.56
C ILE A 48 -13.38 -2.76 3.37
N LYS A 49 -14.62 -2.44 3.78
CA LYS A 49 -15.79 -3.31 3.56
C LYS A 49 -16.06 -3.56 2.08
N GLU A 50 -15.99 -2.52 1.26
CA GLU A 50 -16.15 -2.63 -0.20
C GLU A 50 -15.04 -3.48 -0.82
N THR A 51 -13.79 -3.30 -0.38
CA THR A 51 -12.64 -4.11 -0.79
C THR A 51 -12.86 -5.58 -0.48
N LEU A 52 -13.26 -5.92 0.74
CA LEU A 52 -13.56 -7.31 1.14
C LEU A 52 -14.73 -7.90 0.34
N ASN A 53 -15.75 -7.09 0.06
CA ASN A 53 -16.87 -7.51 -0.79
C ASN A 53 -16.42 -7.82 -2.22
N THR A 54 -15.55 -6.98 -2.80
CA THR A 54 -14.99 -7.20 -4.15
C THR A 54 -14.16 -8.48 -4.17
N ILE A 55 -13.27 -8.68 -3.20
CA ILE A 55 -12.48 -9.92 -3.09
C ILE A 55 -13.41 -11.14 -2.99
N SER A 56 -14.36 -11.11 -2.08
CA SER A 56 -15.25 -12.25 -1.85
C SER A 56 -16.16 -12.55 -3.04
N LYS A 57 -16.83 -11.55 -3.61
CA LYS A 57 -17.83 -11.74 -4.67
C LYS A 57 -17.21 -11.90 -6.05
N ASP A 58 -16.25 -11.03 -6.39
CA ASP A 58 -15.78 -10.93 -7.76
C ASP A 58 -14.58 -11.83 -8.04
N ILE A 59 -13.78 -12.13 -7.01
CA ILE A 59 -12.58 -12.96 -7.16
C ILE A 59 -12.85 -14.38 -6.65
N VAL A 60 -13.24 -14.54 -5.39
CA VAL A 60 -13.36 -15.86 -4.75
C VAL A 60 -14.60 -16.62 -5.25
N ASN A 61 -15.81 -16.03 -5.15
CA ASN A 61 -17.06 -16.72 -5.46
C ASN A 61 -17.31 -16.89 -6.96
N ASN A 62 -16.81 -16.01 -7.81
CA ASN A 62 -17.01 -16.13 -9.25
C ASN A 62 -16.20 -17.26 -9.89
N GLY A 63 -15.26 -17.89 -9.15
CA GLY A 63 -14.50 -19.08 -9.61
C GLY A 63 -13.77 -18.91 -10.93
N LYS A 64 -13.93 -17.75 -11.56
CA LYS A 64 -13.43 -17.38 -12.88
C LYS A 64 -12.17 -16.52 -12.80
N GLY A 65 -11.48 -16.59 -11.65
CA GLY A 65 -10.17 -15.95 -11.55
C GLY A 65 -9.29 -16.43 -12.69
N ARG A 66 -8.85 -15.52 -13.54
CA ARG A 66 -7.91 -15.82 -14.62
C ARG A 66 -6.69 -16.51 -13.99
N GLY A 67 -6.37 -17.72 -14.42
CA GLY A 67 -5.31 -18.55 -13.82
C GLY A 67 -5.79 -19.57 -12.79
N GLY A 68 -7.11 -19.70 -12.56
CA GLY A 68 -7.68 -20.65 -11.60
C GLY A 68 -7.22 -20.39 -10.16
N GLN A 69 -7.23 -21.41 -9.33
CA GLN A 69 -6.84 -21.34 -7.93
C GLN A 69 -5.42 -20.79 -7.71
N PHE A 70 -4.50 -21.00 -8.66
CA PHE A 70 -3.11 -20.56 -8.59
C PHE A 70 -2.89 -19.09 -9.00
N GLY A 71 -3.86 -18.45 -9.68
CA GLY A 71 -3.77 -17.02 -10.07
C GLY A 71 -4.56 -16.09 -9.15
N MET A 72 -5.45 -16.65 -8.32
CA MET A 72 -6.38 -15.88 -7.48
C MET A 72 -5.67 -14.94 -6.51
N HIS A 73 -4.55 -15.37 -5.92
CA HIS A 73 -3.80 -14.56 -4.95
C HIS A 73 -3.26 -13.24 -5.55
N GLY A 74 -2.95 -13.20 -6.86
CA GLY A 74 -2.55 -11.98 -7.55
C GLY A 74 -3.68 -10.94 -7.54
N PHE A 75 -4.88 -11.33 -7.99
CA PHE A 75 -6.06 -10.44 -7.99
C PHE A 75 -6.47 -9.99 -6.59
N ILE A 76 -6.37 -10.89 -5.59
CA ILE A 76 -6.59 -10.52 -4.19
C ILE A 76 -5.60 -9.44 -3.76
N ALA A 77 -4.32 -9.59 -4.11
CA ALA A 77 -3.29 -8.61 -3.78
C ALA A 77 -3.55 -7.24 -4.44
N GLU A 78 -3.94 -7.22 -5.72
CA GLU A 78 -4.27 -5.99 -6.45
C GLU A 78 -5.42 -5.22 -5.79
N VAL A 79 -6.53 -5.89 -5.52
CA VAL A 79 -7.72 -5.28 -4.90
C VAL A 79 -7.43 -4.85 -3.46
N ALA A 80 -6.70 -5.68 -2.69
CA ALA A 80 -6.32 -5.36 -1.32
C ALA A 80 -5.35 -4.18 -1.23
N GLU A 81 -4.38 -4.07 -2.13
CA GLU A 81 -3.46 -2.93 -2.20
C GLU A 81 -4.22 -1.62 -2.43
N CYS A 82 -5.18 -1.61 -3.38
CA CYS A 82 -6.06 -0.46 -3.62
C CYS A 82 -6.87 -0.09 -2.37
N GLY A 83 -7.52 -1.07 -1.75
CA GLY A 83 -8.36 -0.84 -0.58
C GLY A 83 -7.58 -0.32 0.63
N ILE A 84 -6.44 -0.94 0.95
CA ILE A 84 -5.58 -0.52 2.05
C ILE A 84 -4.98 0.87 1.77
N GLY A 85 -4.52 1.11 0.53
CA GLY A 85 -3.96 2.40 0.14
C GLY A 85 -4.99 3.54 0.26
N ASN A 86 -6.20 3.32 -0.23
CA ASN A 86 -7.29 4.30 -0.16
C ASN A 86 -7.78 4.54 1.27
N ALA A 87 -7.94 3.48 2.08
CA ALA A 87 -8.33 3.61 3.47
C ALA A 87 -7.29 4.41 4.28
N ARG A 88 -5.99 4.20 4.05
CA ARG A 88 -4.94 5.00 4.68
C ARG A 88 -5.02 6.47 4.28
N SER A 89 -5.18 6.77 2.99
CA SER A 89 -5.36 8.14 2.52
C SER A 89 -6.55 8.83 3.20
N GLN A 90 -7.66 8.12 3.36
CA GLN A 90 -8.87 8.65 4.01
C GLN A 90 -8.66 8.90 5.51
N ILE A 91 -7.97 8.01 6.24
CA ILE A 91 -7.61 8.24 7.65
C ILE A 91 -6.76 9.51 7.79
N GLU A 92 -5.85 9.76 6.85
CA GLU A 92 -5.01 10.94 6.78
C GLU A 92 -5.75 12.20 6.30
N GLY A 93 -7.05 12.11 6.05
CA GLY A 93 -7.88 13.23 5.57
C GLY A 93 -7.70 13.53 4.08
N SER A 94 -7.13 12.62 3.33
CA SER A 94 -6.90 12.76 1.89
C SER A 94 -7.92 11.95 1.07
N ALA A 95 -8.13 12.34 -0.19
CA ALA A 95 -8.97 11.58 -1.11
C ALA A 95 -8.31 10.23 -1.49
N PRO A 96 -9.10 9.20 -1.84
CA PRO A 96 -8.62 7.97 -2.42
C PRO A 96 -7.81 8.23 -3.69
N VAL A 97 -6.64 7.58 -3.82
CA VAL A 97 -5.71 7.79 -4.95
C VAL A 97 -5.46 6.53 -5.76
N TYR A 98 -5.78 5.36 -5.21
CA TYR A 98 -5.61 4.08 -5.89
C TYR A 98 -6.85 3.69 -6.69
N LYS A 99 -6.64 3.11 -7.86
CA LYS A 99 -7.69 2.54 -8.70
C LYS A 99 -7.23 1.19 -9.23
N TRP A 100 -8.06 0.17 -9.06
CA TRP A 100 -7.85 -1.13 -9.68
C TRP A 100 -8.22 -1.07 -11.17
N ILE A 101 -7.33 -1.57 -12.03
CA ILE A 101 -7.46 -1.61 -13.49
C ILE A 101 -7.55 -3.09 -13.88
N ASN A 102 -8.70 -3.50 -14.40
CA ASN A 102 -8.98 -4.91 -14.72
C ASN A 102 -9.32 -5.05 -16.22
N ASP A 103 -8.38 -4.65 -17.08
CA ASP A 103 -8.61 -4.58 -18.54
C ASP A 103 -7.63 -5.39 -19.40
N ASN A 104 -6.71 -6.15 -18.80
CA ASN A 104 -5.59 -6.85 -19.46
C ASN A 104 -4.54 -5.94 -20.10
N GLY A 105 -4.47 -4.69 -19.66
CA GLY A 105 -3.41 -3.76 -20.05
C GLY A 105 -2.05 -4.09 -19.45
N PRO A 106 -1.07 -3.21 -19.63
CA PRO A 106 0.25 -3.34 -19.02
C PRO A 106 0.27 -2.98 -17.53
N GLU A 107 -0.77 -2.41 -17.00
CA GLU A 107 -0.92 -2.04 -15.58
C GLU A 107 -2.10 -2.76 -14.92
N ASP A 108 -1.94 -3.12 -13.64
CA ASP A 108 -3.00 -3.69 -12.81
C ASP A 108 -3.70 -2.60 -11.96
N LEU A 109 -2.93 -1.56 -11.59
CA LEU A 109 -3.36 -0.48 -10.70
C LEU A 109 -2.90 0.88 -11.22
N SER A 110 -3.59 1.95 -10.76
CA SER A 110 -3.02 3.30 -10.78
C SER A 110 -3.02 3.91 -9.39
N ARG A 111 -2.01 4.74 -9.10
CA ARG A 111 -1.92 5.58 -7.91
C ARG A 111 -1.73 7.03 -8.36
N GLY A 112 -2.84 7.75 -8.46
CA GLY A 112 -2.85 9.04 -9.14
C GLY A 112 -2.43 8.89 -10.61
N ALA A 113 -1.34 9.54 -11.02
CA ALA A 113 -0.79 9.45 -12.37
C ALA A 113 0.21 8.28 -12.57
N VAL A 114 0.59 7.58 -11.50
CA VAL A 114 1.55 6.46 -11.58
C VAL A 114 0.82 5.18 -11.98
N LEU A 115 1.29 4.53 -13.04
CA LEU A 115 0.81 3.23 -13.49
C LEU A 115 1.60 2.13 -12.80
N ILE A 116 0.92 1.15 -12.22
CA ILE A 116 1.54 0.11 -11.40
C ILE A 116 1.18 -1.27 -11.97
N GLN A 117 2.22 -2.05 -12.27
CA GLN A 117 2.07 -3.46 -12.56
C GLN A 117 2.46 -4.27 -11.33
N GLN A 118 1.52 -4.98 -10.75
CA GLN A 118 1.78 -5.78 -9.56
C GLN A 118 2.24 -7.20 -9.95
N LYS A 119 3.27 -7.71 -9.28
CA LYS A 119 3.81 -9.05 -9.51
C LYS A 119 3.91 -9.84 -8.21
N PHE A 120 2.80 -10.48 -7.83
CA PHE A 120 2.71 -11.41 -6.72
C PHE A 120 2.90 -12.84 -7.21
N VAL A 121 4.11 -13.17 -7.66
CA VAL A 121 4.44 -14.48 -8.21
C VAL A 121 5.67 -15.04 -7.52
N GLN A 122 5.55 -16.27 -7.02
CA GLN A 122 6.68 -17.07 -6.58
C GLN A 122 6.67 -18.39 -7.35
N SER A 123 7.62 -18.59 -8.24
CA SER A 123 7.83 -19.84 -8.94
C SER A 123 9.18 -20.40 -8.49
N GLY A 124 9.17 -21.48 -7.70
CA GLY A 124 10.37 -22.01 -7.11
C GLY A 124 11.12 -20.97 -6.28
N ASN A 125 12.39 -20.71 -6.64
CA ASN A 125 13.26 -19.75 -5.94
C ASN A 125 13.34 -18.36 -6.60
N HIS A 126 12.36 -17.98 -7.44
CA HIS A 126 12.34 -16.70 -8.15
C HIS A 126 11.51 -15.66 -7.39
N LEU A 127 12.10 -14.51 -7.11
CA LEU A 127 11.51 -13.41 -6.32
C LEU A 127 10.67 -12.47 -7.19
N SER A 128 9.69 -12.96 -7.91
CA SER A 128 8.88 -12.19 -8.89
C SER A 128 9.66 -11.61 -10.08
N LEU A 129 10.97 -11.71 -10.13
CA LEU A 129 11.82 -11.07 -11.13
C LEU A 129 11.63 -11.66 -12.53
N GLN A 130 11.40 -12.96 -12.62
CA GLN A 130 11.11 -13.59 -13.91
C GLN A 130 9.80 -13.07 -14.52
N ALA A 131 8.78 -12.84 -13.70
CA ALA A 131 7.51 -12.28 -14.15
C ALA A 131 7.67 -10.82 -14.61
N ILE A 132 8.53 -10.05 -13.95
CA ILE A 132 8.90 -8.70 -14.40
C ILE A 132 9.60 -8.74 -15.75
N GLN A 133 10.58 -9.63 -15.93
CA GLN A 133 11.28 -9.78 -17.23
C GLN A 133 10.33 -10.13 -18.37
N GLN A 134 9.42 -11.07 -18.16
CA GLN A 134 8.41 -11.46 -19.14
C GLN A 134 7.48 -10.29 -19.50
N HIS A 135 7.08 -9.51 -18.49
CA HIS A 135 6.24 -8.34 -18.71
C HIS A 135 6.98 -7.26 -19.52
N LEU A 136 8.24 -6.98 -19.21
CA LEU A 136 9.07 -6.02 -19.98
C LEU A 136 9.29 -6.46 -21.42
N GLN A 137 9.34 -7.76 -21.70
CA GLN A 137 9.41 -8.27 -23.08
C GLN A 137 8.11 -8.04 -23.85
N THR A 138 6.96 -8.15 -23.15
CA THR A 138 5.63 -7.93 -23.75
C THR A 138 5.32 -6.45 -23.90
N TYR A 139 5.72 -5.63 -22.93
CA TYR A 139 5.46 -4.20 -22.86
C TYR A 139 6.76 -3.40 -22.68
N PRO A 140 7.61 -3.28 -23.71
CA PRO A 140 8.95 -2.68 -23.60
C PRO A 140 8.94 -1.19 -23.26
N ASP A 141 7.84 -0.49 -23.52
CA ASP A 141 7.69 0.93 -23.23
C ASP A 141 7.03 1.22 -21.86
N PHE A 142 6.69 0.19 -21.09
CA PHE A 142 6.00 0.36 -19.80
C PHE A 142 6.76 1.30 -18.85
N LEU A 143 8.06 1.09 -18.66
CA LEU A 143 8.90 1.93 -17.80
C LEU A 143 9.08 3.35 -18.39
N LYS A 144 9.21 3.48 -19.69
CA LYS A 144 9.33 4.79 -20.36
C LYS A 144 8.08 5.65 -20.19
N ASN A 145 6.92 5.00 -20.09
CA ASN A 145 5.62 5.63 -19.86
C ASN A 145 5.37 5.93 -18.36
N GLY A 146 6.39 5.80 -17.51
CA GLY A 146 6.29 6.07 -16.08
C GLY A 146 5.68 4.94 -15.26
N GLY A 147 5.62 3.73 -15.83
CA GLY A 147 5.17 2.54 -15.12
C GLY A 147 6.17 2.09 -14.05
N VAL A 148 5.66 1.53 -12.95
CA VAL A 148 6.45 0.94 -11.88
C VAL A 148 5.98 -0.49 -11.60
N TYR A 149 6.90 -1.33 -11.13
CA TYR A 149 6.58 -2.67 -10.65
C TYR A 149 6.41 -2.67 -9.15
N GLN A 150 5.30 -3.22 -8.69
CA GLN A 150 5.08 -3.44 -7.28
C GLN A 150 5.14 -4.94 -6.97
N ILE A 151 5.97 -5.31 -6.01
CA ILE A 151 6.19 -6.70 -5.60
C ILE A 151 5.90 -6.89 -4.11
N PRO A 152 5.71 -8.14 -3.64
CA PRO A 152 5.54 -8.41 -2.21
C PRO A 152 6.64 -7.75 -1.37
N ALA A 153 6.28 -7.25 -0.18
CA ALA A 153 7.22 -6.57 0.71
C ALA A 153 8.41 -7.47 1.10
N ASP A 154 8.15 -8.74 1.43
CA ASP A 154 9.15 -9.74 1.75
C ASP A 154 10.10 -10.04 0.58
N HIS A 155 9.60 -10.05 -0.67
CA HIS A 155 10.45 -10.17 -1.86
C HIS A 155 11.31 -8.93 -2.08
N TYR A 156 10.73 -7.74 -1.89
CA TYR A 156 11.45 -6.47 -2.03
C TYR A 156 12.61 -6.38 -1.03
N GLU A 157 12.37 -6.67 0.24
CA GLU A 157 13.40 -6.70 1.29
C GLU A 157 14.52 -7.71 0.95
N LYS A 158 14.15 -8.89 0.46
CA LYS A 158 15.11 -9.91 0.04
C LYS A 158 15.96 -9.43 -1.14
N ILE A 159 15.38 -8.75 -2.12
CA ILE A 159 16.10 -8.17 -3.26
C ILE A 159 17.09 -7.10 -2.79
N GLN A 160 16.66 -6.17 -1.92
CA GLN A 160 17.55 -5.15 -1.37
C GLN A 160 18.74 -5.76 -0.61
N TRP A 161 18.47 -6.79 0.18
CA TRP A 161 19.53 -7.53 0.86
C TRP A 161 20.49 -8.22 -0.13
N LEU A 162 20.01 -8.90 -1.17
CA LEU A 162 20.84 -9.54 -2.19
C LEU A 162 21.70 -8.53 -2.95
N LEU A 163 21.21 -7.31 -3.18
CA LEU A 163 22.00 -6.22 -3.78
C LEU A 163 23.09 -5.69 -2.85
N SER A 164 23.00 -5.92 -1.54
CA SER A 164 23.94 -5.44 -0.53
C SER A 164 25.09 -6.43 -0.23
N ILE A 165 24.97 -7.69 -0.62
CA ILE A 165 25.95 -8.73 -0.33
C ILE A 165 26.78 -9.13 -1.57
N SER A 166 27.94 -9.73 -1.33
CA SER A 166 28.79 -10.29 -2.39
C SER A 166 28.29 -11.65 -2.88
N GLU A 167 28.70 -12.05 -4.10
CA GLU A 167 28.44 -13.37 -4.66
C GLU A 167 28.92 -14.51 -3.73
N LYS A 168 30.09 -14.32 -3.08
CA LYS A 168 30.66 -15.27 -2.14
C LYS A 168 29.79 -15.46 -0.88
N GLU A 169 29.18 -14.41 -0.40
CA GLU A 169 28.25 -14.47 0.73
C GLU A 169 26.94 -15.14 0.32
N ALA A 170 26.39 -14.78 -0.83
CA ALA A 170 25.18 -15.39 -1.36
C ALA A 170 25.33 -16.92 -1.55
N ASN A 171 26.52 -17.39 -1.96
CA ASN A 171 26.81 -18.82 -2.13
C ASN A 171 26.87 -19.62 -0.82
N LYS A 172 26.96 -18.94 0.33
CA LYS A 172 27.01 -19.60 1.66
C LYS A 172 25.66 -19.62 2.38
N MET A 173 24.70 -18.85 1.90
CA MET A 173 23.42 -18.66 2.57
C MET A 173 22.34 -19.56 1.97
N PRO A 174 21.66 -20.42 2.77
CA PRO A 174 20.54 -21.20 2.30
C PRO A 174 19.32 -20.29 2.11
N THR A 175 18.47 -20.64 1.16
CA THR A 175 17.11 -20.11 1.04
C THR A 175 16.14 -20.90 1.91
N GLU A 176 14.92 -20.45 2.05
CA GLU A 176 13.84 -21.17 2.74
C GLU A 176 13.52 -22.52 2.08
N THR A 177 13.77 -22.65 0.78
CA THR A 177 13.56 -23.88 0.00
C THR A 177 14.74 -24.84 0.09
N GLY A 178 15.79 -24.50 0.85
CA GLY A 178 17.01 -25.29 0.97
C GLY A 178 18.04 -25.06 -0.13
N ASP A 179 17.72 -24.27 -1.14
CA ASP A 179 18.66 -23.84 -2.17
C ASP A 179 19.58 -22.74 -1.64
N PHE A 180 20.72 -22.50 -2.32
CA PHE A 180 21.58 -21.37 -2.01
C PHE A 180 21.05 -20.07 -2.63
N SER A 181 21.23 -18.96 -1.95
CA SER A 181 20.84 -17.62 -2.42
C SER A 181 21.61 -17.15 -3.65
N LEU A 182 22.64 -17.90 -4.10
CA LEU A 182 23.44 -17.55 -5.28
C LEU A 182 22.62 -17.43 -6.56
N LYS A 183 21.62 -18.30 -6.76
CA LYS A 183 20.76 -18.24 -7.94
C LYS A 183 19.94 -16.94 -7.94
N GLN A 184 19.33 -16.61 -6.80
CA GLN A 184 18.59 -15.35 -6.62
C GLN A 184 19.52 -14.14 -6.77
N TRP A 185 20.73 -14.18 -6.21
CA TRP A 185 21.72 -13.13 -6.34
C TRP A 185 22.07 -12.85 -7.81
N LYS A 186 22.32 -13.90 -8.60
CA LYS A 186 22.61 -13.77 -10.04
C LYS A 186 21.45 -13.19 -10.82
N GLU A 187 20.22 -13.55 -10.52
CA GLU A 187 19.02 -12.98 -11.17
C GLU A 187 18.85 -11.48 -10.85
N VAL A 188 19.00 -11.13 -9.57
CA VAL A 188 18.91 -9.73 -9.13
C VAL A 188 19.96 -8.90 -9.85
N HIS A 189 21.23 -9.29 -9.77
CA HIS A 189 22.34 -8.56 -10.39
C HIS A 189 22.26 -8.54 -11.92
N ALA A 190 21.74 -9.61 -12.55
CA ALA A 190 21.50 -9.60 -14.00
C ALA A 190 20.47 -8.59 -14.46
N LEU A 191 19.49 -8.24 -13.62
CA LEU A 191 18.47 -7.24 -13.94
C LEU A 191 18.92 -5.81 -13.64
N PHE A 192 19.48 -5.61 -12.44
CA PHE A 192 19.78 -4.27 -11.95
C PHE A 192 21.13 -3.74 -12.48
N ASP A 193 22.19 -4.58 -12.50
CA ASP A 193 23.53 -4.13 -12.96
C ASP A 193 23.59 -3.92 -14.48
N LYS A 194 22.76 -4.63 -15.25
CA LYS A 194 22.62 -4.40 -16.70
C LYS A 194 21.72 -3.23 -17.05
N GLY A 195 21.13 -2.56 -16.06
CA GLY A 195 20.22 -1.44 -16.27
C GLY A 195 18.89 -1.83 -16.94
N LEU A 196 18.52 -3.11 -16.91
CA LEU A 196 17.26 -3.59 -17.46
C LEU A 196 16.07 -3.18 -16.59
N LEU A 197 16.29 -3.04 -15.28
CA LEU A 197 15.31 -2.57 -14.32
C LEU A 197 15.97 -1.50 -13.43
N PRO A 198 15.61 -0.23 -13.57
CA PRO A 198 16.04 0.83 -12.65
C PRO A 198 15.54 0.55 -11.22
N LYS A 199 16.34 0.89 -10.21
CA LYS A 199 15.95 0.67 -8.80
C LYS A 199 14.67 1.40 -8.43
N GLU A 200 14.45 2.55 -9.02
CA GLU A 200 13.29 3.42 -8.81
C GLU A 200 12.02 2.89 -9.48
N ALA A 201 12.16 1.92 -10.40
CA ALA A 201 11.04 1.30 -11.09
C ALA A 201 10.45 0.10 -10.36
N ILE A 202 10.98 -0.23 -9.16
CA ILE A 202 10.46 -1.30 -8.31
C ILE A 202 10.15 -0.76 -6.91
N GLU A 203 8.98 -1.09 -6.40
CA GLU A 203 8.54 -0.67 -5.06
C GLU A 203 7.90 -1.84 -4.29
N PRO A 204 7.93 -1.81 -2.93
CA PRO A 204 7.22 -2.80 -2.13
C PRO A 204 5.72 -2.55 -2.14
N SER A 205 4.94 -3.62 -2.22
CA SER A 205 3.54 -3.63 -1.79
C SER A 205 3.44 -3.45 -0.27
N LYS A 206 2.23 -3.14 0.21
CA LYS A 206 1.89 -3.19 1.64
C LYS A 206 1.66 -4.61 2.16
N LEU A 207 1.71 -5.60 1.27
CA LEU A 207 1.38 -6.99 1.51
C LEU A 207 2.59 -7.89 1.28
N ASP A 208 2.72 -8.93 2.12
CA ASP A 208 3.71 -10.00 1.96
C ASP A 208 3.15 -11.12 1.10
N TYR A 209 4.01 -11.77 0.32
CA TYR A 209 3.63 -12.92 -0.50
C TYR A 209 2.98 -14.04 0.34
N LYS A 210 3.62 -14.40 1.43
CA LYS A 210 3.16 -15.47 2.33
C LYS A 210 1.78 -15.19 2.92
N SER A 211 1.54 -13.95 3.36
CA SER A 211 0.27 -13.55 3.95
C SER A 211 -0.87 -13.62 2.95
N VAL A 212 -0.65 -13.16 1.72
CA VAL A 212 -1.66 -13.21 0.65
C VAL A 212 -1.91 -14.64 0.20
N GLN A 213 -0.87 -15.45 0.01
CA GLN A 213 -1.00 -16.84 -0.39
C GLN A 213 -1.76 -17.66 0.65
N LYS A 214 -1.38 -17.56 1.92
CA LYS A 214 -2.04 -18.28 3.00
C LYS A 214 -3.53 -17.95 3.07
N ASN A 215 -3.87 -16.68 3.06
CA ASN A 215 -5.26 -16.23 3.15
C ASN A 215 -6.09 -16.63 1.92
N SER A 216 -5.48 -16.83 0.74
CA SER A 216 -6.18 -17.28 -0.46
C SER A 216 -6.52 -18.78 -0.44
N TYR A 217 -5.84 -19.60 0.37
CA TYR A 217 -6.08 -21.03 0.50
C TYR A 217 -6.94 -21.41 1.73
N GLU A 218 -7.10 -20.52 2.70
CA GLU A 218 -7.88 -20.75 3.91
C GLU A 218 -9.38 -20.31 3.79
N GLN A 219 -9.79 -19.81 2.62
CA GLN A 219 -11.19 -19.46 2.29
C GLN A 219 -11.86 -20.55 1.45
#